data_b1a3317f21ca2d7295864b7f7c787ce6
#
_entry.id   b1a3317f21ca2d7295864b7f7c787ce6
#
_cell.length_a   1.000
_cell.length_b   1.000
_cell.length_c   1.000
_cell.angle_alpha   90.00
_cell.angle_beta   90.00
_cell.angle_gamma   90.00
#
_symmetry.space_group_name_H-M   'P 1'
#
loop_
_entity.id
_entity.type
_entity.pdbx_description
1 polymer ?
#
loop_
_entity_poly.entity_id
_entity_poly.type
_entity_poly.pdbx_seq_one_letter_code
_entity_poly.pdbx_strand_id
1 'polypeptide(L)'
;MIDILNMEPTVISKDLRGKFVMLYSSPKGGKTTMACSFPKNLLCAFEKGYNAISGAMAVDITKWVDFKQVIRQLRKQESQEKFHTITIDTASIAYDLCEQYVCAQNGVQAIGDVPWG
;
A
#
# COMPACT_ATOMS: atom_id res chain seq x y z
N MET A 1 -6.56 -24.27 23.19
CA MET A 1 -7.84 -24.37 23.93
C MET A 1 -8.51 -23.02 24.00
N ILE A 2 -9.77 -22.94 23.74
CA ILE A 2 -10.54 -21.70 23.85
C ILE A 2 -10.94 -21.53 25.31
N ASP A 3 -10.61 -20.36 25.88
CA ASP A 3 -10.94 -20.03 27.28
C ASP A 3 -11.63 -18.67 27.33
N ILE A 4 -12.95 -18.70 27.33
CA ILE A 4 -13.77 -17.49 27.31
C ILE A 4 -13.87 -16.81 28.68
N LEU A 5 -13.57 -17.54 29.75
CA LEU A 5 -13.70 -17.00 31.10
C LEU A 5 -12.56 -16.05 31.48
N ASN A 6 -11.40 -16.20 30.83
CA ASN A 6 -10.23 -15.36 31.06
C ASN A 6 -9.97 -14.38 29.90
N MET A 7 -10.98 -14.16 29.07
CA MET A 7 -10.85 -13.18 27.99
C MET A 7 -10.77 -11.77 28.55
N GLU A 8 -9.84 -10.99 27.99
CA GLU A 8 -9.69 -9.58 28.32
C GLU A 8 -10.33 -8.72 27.22
N PRO A 9 -10.88 -7.56 27.58
CA PRO A 9 -11.37 -6.63 26.58
C PRO A 9 -10.26 -6.16 25.63
N THR A 10 -10.61 -6.01 24.36
CA THR A 10 -9.66 -5.47 23.37
C THR A 10 -9.33 -4.02 23.70
N VAL A 11 -8.03 -3.71 23.72
CA VAL A 11 -7.55 -2.33 23.89
C VAL A 11 -7.19 -1.77 22.53
N ILE A 12 -7.83 -0.66 22.16
CA ILE A 12 -7.55 0.02 20.90
C ILE A 12 -6.39 1.00 21.13
N SER A 13 -5.33 0.85 20.34
CA SER A 13 -4.22 1.80 20.35
C SER A 13 -4.70 3.18 19.90
N LYS A 14 -4.23 4.23 20.60
CA LYS A 14 -4.53 5.62 20.25
C LYS A 14 -3.58 6.18 19.20
N ASP A 15 -2.48 5.50 18.90
CA ASP A 15 -1.56 5.93 17.85
C ASP A 15 -1.91 5.27 16.50
N LEU A 16 -1.21 5.67 15.43
CA LEU A 16 -1.47 5.19 14.07
C LEU A 16 -0.70 3.92 13.71
N ARG A 17 0.10 3.36 14.63
CA ARG A 17 0.87 2.15 14.34
C ARG A 17 -0.05 0.97 14.07
N GLY A 18 0.29 0.23 13.02
CA GLY A 18 -0.51 -0.93 12.62
C GLY A 18 -1.88 -0.57 12.08
N LYS A 19 -2.14 0.70 11.80
CA LYS A 19 -3.41 1.15 11.24
C LYS A 19 -3.35 1.18 9.72
N PHE A 20 -4.48 0.89 9.11
CA PHE A 20 -4.69 1.07 7.68
C PHE A 20 -5.50 2.35 7.51
N VAL A 21 -4.95 3.32 6.77
CA VAL A 21 -5.56 4.63 6.59
C VAL A 21 -5.82 4.87 5.11
N MET A 22 -7.02 5.31 4.78
CA MET A 22 -7.36 5.71 3.43
C MET A 22 -7.55 7.23 3.37
N LEU A 23 -6.84 7.87 2.44
CA LEU A 23 -6.99 9.29 2.15
C LEU A 23 -7.68 9.44 0.79
N TYR A 24 -8.71 10.24 0.74
CA TYR A 24 -9.37 10.55 -0.54
C TYR A 24 -9.77 12.01 -0.58
N SER A 25 -9.71 12.61 -1.76
CA SER A 25 -10.09 13.99 -1.99
C SER A 25 -10.24 14.21 -3.49
N SER A 26 -10.73 15.40 -3.86
CA SER A 26 -10.65 15.85 -5.25
C SER A 26 -9.18 15.99 -5.66
N PRO A 27 -8.87 15.99 -6.98
CA PRO A 27 -7.51 16.20 -7.48
C PRO A 27 -6.90 17.47 -6.88
N LYS A 28 -5.60 17.43 -6.57
CA LYS A 28 -4.84 18.53 -5.96
C LYS A 28 -5.31 18.91 -4.55
N GLY A 29 -5.96 17.97 -3.84
CA GLY A 29 -6.40 18.18 -2.45
C GLY A 29 -5.32 18.00 -1.40
N GLY A 30 -4.07 17.74 -1.80
CA GLY A 30 -2.96 17.59 -0.86
C GLY A 30 -2.80 16.18 -0.26
N LYS A 31 -3.41 15.17 -0.85
CA LYS A 31 -3.31 13.77 -0.38
C LYS A 31 -1.88 13.29 -0.27
N THR A 32 -1.12 13.43 -1.35
CA THR A 32 0.26 12.95 -1.42
C THR A 32 1.15 13.69 -0.42
N THR A 33 0.98 15.01 -0.30
CA THR A 33 1.70 15.82 0.67
C THR A 33 1.40 15.34 2.09
N MET A 34 0.14 15.11 2.40
CA MET A 34 -0.27 14.61 3.72
C MET A 34 0.30 13.22 4.00
N ALA A 35 0.23 12.31 3.02
CA ALA A 35 0.76 10.97 3.15
C ALA A 35 2.27 11.00 3.40
N CYS A 36 3.00 11.85 2.68
CA CYS A 36 4.46 11.98 2.84
C CYS A 36 4.86 12.61 4.18
N SER A 37 3.93 13.22 4.90
CA SER A 37 4.20 13.76 6.24
C SER A 37 4.25 12.69 7.32
N PHE A 38 3.78 11.48 7.06
CA PHE A 38 3.84 10.38 8.01
C PHE A 38 5.30 9.93 8.20
N PRO A 39 5.66 9.43 9.41
CA PRO A 39 7.05 9.14 9.74
C PRO A 39 7.67 8.08 8.83
N LYS A 40 8.90 8.33 8.36
CA LYS A 40 9.70 7.38 7.58
C LYS A 40 8.87 6.70 6.48
N ASN A 41 8.24 7.54 5.65
CA ASN A 41 7.32 7.10 4.62
C ASN A 41 8.06 6.63 3.38
N LEU A 42 7.65 5.47 2.85
CA LEU A 42 7.98 5.05 1.49
C LEU A 42 6.74 5.25 0.62
N LEU A 43 6.85 6.13 -0.37
CA LEU A 43 5.79 6.38 -1.32
C LEU A 43 5.93 5.42 -2.50
N CYS A 44 4.98 4.51 -2.63
CA CYS A 44 4.86 3.67 -3.82
C CYS A 44 4.01 4.43 -4.83
N ALA A 45 4.68 5.05 -5.81
CA ALA A 45 4.07 5.98 -6.73
C ALA A 45 3.60 5.25 -8.01
N PHE A 46 2.32 4.94 -8.04
CA PHE A 46 1.65 4.47 -9.25
C PHE A 46 1.24 5.63 -10.15
N GLU A 47 1.17 6.83 -9.58
CA GLU A 47 0.98 8.09 -10.29
C GLU A 47 2.18 9.00 -10.06
N LYS A 48 2.50 9.82 -11.05
CA LYS A 48 3.55 10.84 -10.93
C LYS A 48 2.94 12.13 -10.43
N GLY A 49 3.17 12.48 -9.19
CA GLY A 49 2.66 13.71 -8.58
C GLY A 49 3.48 14.15 -7.39
N TYR A 50 4.54 13.40 -7.08
CA TYR A 50 5.37 13.65 -5.91
C TYR A 50 6.56 14.59 -6.17
N ASN A 51 6.78 15.01 -7.41
CA ASN A 51 7.93 15.83 -7.79
C ASN A 51 7.97 17.19 -7.09
N ALA A 52 6.83 17.66 -6.62
CA ALA A 52 6.74 18.91 -5.87
C ALA A 52 7.01 18.74 -4.36
N ILE A 53 7.26 17.52 -3.91
CA ILE A 53 7.42 17.21 -2.49
C ILE A 53 8.90 16.99 -2.20
N SER A 54 9.50 17.95 -1.49
CA SER A 54 10.90 17.86 -1.11
C SER A 54 11.12 16.75 -0.09
N GLY A 55 12.16 15.94 -0.30
CA GLY A 55 12.54 14.88 0.63
C GLY A 55 11.68 13.63 0.58
N ALA A 56 10.77 13.52 -0.38
CA ALA A 56 9.97 12.31 -0.51
C ALA A 56 10.84 11.11 -0.92
N MET A 57 10.70 10.01 -0.17
CA MET A 57 11.31 8.72 -0.55
C MET A 57 10.28 7.97 -1.40
N ALA A 58 10.44 8.03 -2.71
CA ALA A 58 9.44 7.50 -3.64
C ALA A 58 10.06 6.46 -4.57
N VAL A 59 9.29 5.44 -4.88
CA VAL A 59 9.62 4.44 -5.89
C VAL A 59 8.52 4.42 -6.95
N ASP A 60 8.90 4.59 -8.21
CA ASP A 60 7.96 4.55 -9.32
C ASP A 60 7.54 3.11 -9.61
N ILE A 61 6.25 2.89 -9.67
CA ILE A 61 5.68 1.58 -9.98
C ILE A 61 4.90 1.70 -11.30
N THR A 62 5.39 1.04 -12.32
CA THR A 62 4.73 1.01 -13.63
C THR A 62 4.14 -0.36 -13.96
N LYS A 63 4.59 -1.41 -13.27
CA LYS A 63 4.11 -2.78 -13.46
C LYS A 63 3.87 -3.42 -12.11
N TRP A 64 2.91 -4.33 -12.04
CA TRP A 64 2.62 -5.05 -10.81
C TRP A 64 3.81 -5.84 -10.26
N VAL A 65 4.65 -6.39 -11.17
CA VAL A 65 5.86 -7.12 -10.76
C VAL A 65 6.85 -6.23 -10.01
N ASP A 66 6.92 -4.95 -10.35
CA ASP A 66 7.78 -3.99 -9.64
C ASP A 66 7.29 -3.81 -8.20
N PHE A 67 5.98 -3.70 -8.02
CA PHE A 67 5.38 -3.61 -6.69
C PHE A 67 5.64 -4.87 -5.87
N LYS A 68 5.56 -6.04 -6.49
CA LYS A 68 5.91 -7.31 -5.82
C LYS A 68 7.35 -7.31 -5.34
N GLN A 69 8.28 -6.73 -6.11
CA GLN A 69 9.67 -6.60 -5.70
C GLN A 69 9.81 -5.68 -4.47
N VAL A 70 9.08 -4.57 -4.45
CA VAL A 70 9.07 -3.65 -3.31
C VAL A 70 8.56 -4.37 -2.05
N ILE A 71 7.46 -5.10 -2.17
CA ILE A 71 6.89 -5.89 -1.06
C ILE A 71 7.91 -6.90 -0.54
N ARG A 72 8.61 -7.58 -1.45
CA ARG A 72 9.62 -8.56 -1.06
C ARG A 72 10.77 -7.92 -0.28
N GLN A 73 11.21 -6.73 -0.71
CA GLN A 73 12.26 -6.00 -0.02
C GLN A 73 11.79 -5.46 1.34
N LEU A 74 10.52 -5.07 1.45
CA LEU A 74 9.95 -4.57 2.72
C LEU A 74 9.84 -5.63 3.80
N ARG A 75 9.93 -6.92 3.42
CA ARG A 75 9.94 -8.02 4.40
C ARG A 75 11.28 -8.14 5.13
N LYS A 76 12.33 -7.51 4.62
CA LYS A 76 13.64 -7.50 5.27
C LYS A 76 13.60 -6.61 6.50
N GLN A 77 14.26 -7.03 7.57
CA GLN A 77 14.31 -6.27 8.81
C GLN A 77 14.91 -4.88 8.60
N GLU A 78 15.95 -4.76 7.80
CA GLU A 78 16.60 -3.48 7.48
C GLU A 78 15.61 -2.48 6.86
N SER A 79 14.73 -2.96 5.97
CA SER A 79 13.71 -2.11 5.36
C SER A 79 12.66 -1.68 6.39
N GLN A 80 12.29 -2.56 7.31
CA GLN A 80 11.32 -2.26 8.35
C GLN A 80 11.85 -1.25 9.36
N GLU A 81 13.15 -1.21 9.58
CA GLU A 81 13.81 -0.20 10.40
C GLU A 81 13.86 1.16 9.71
N LYS A 82 14.00 1.15 8.38
CA LYS A 82 14.09 2.37 7.57
C LYS A 82 12.73 2.99 7.28
N PHE A 83 11.73 2.17 7.02
CA PHE A 83 10.39 2.63 6.64
C PHE A 83 9.35 2.20 7.67
N HIS A 84 8.66 3.18 8.24
CA HIS A 84 7.59 2.94 9.21
C HIS A 84 6.21 3.12 8.61
N THR A 85 6.12 3.80 7.48
CA THR A 85 4.87 4.07 6.77
C THR A 85 5.04 3.70 5.30
N ILE A 86 4.06 3.00 4.75
CA ILE A 86 4.03 2.66 3.33
C ILE A 86 2.79 3.32 2.75
N THR A 87 2.99 4.13 1.71
CA THR A 87 1.90 4.83 1.03
C THR A 87 1.74 4.27 -0.37
N ILE A 88 0.53 3.98 -0.75
CA ILE A 88 0.17 3.57 -2.12
C ILE A 88 -0.60 4.72 -2.75
N ASP A 89 -0.05 5.30 -3.78
CA ASP A 89 -0.62 6.45 -4.48
C ASP A 89 -0.61 6.17 -6.00
N THR A 90 -1.68 5.79 -6.56
CA THR A 90 -3.08 5.76 -6.11
C THR A 90 -3.55 4.30 -6.03
N ALA A 91 -4.40 4.00 -5.07
CA ALA A 91 -4.89 2.63 -4.88
C ALA A 91 -5.68 2.10 -6.09
N SER A 92 -6.42 2.96 -6.80
CA SER A 92 -7.17 2.54 -7.99
C SER A 92 -6.25 2.08 -9.12
N ILE A 93 -5.14 2.77 -9.34
CA ILE A 93 -4.17 2.37 -10.37
C ILE A 93 -3.46 1.08 -9.94
N ALA A 94 -3.11 0.96 -8.67
CA ALA A 94 -2.53 -0.27 -8.13
C ALA A 94 -3.47 -1.45 -8.35
N TYR A 95 -4.76 -1.27 -8.12
CA TYR A 95 -5.77 -2.30 -8.35
C TYR A 95 -5.82 -2.70 -9.82
N ASP A 96 -5.82 -1.73 -10.73
CA ASP A 96 -5.86 -1.99 -12.18
C ASP A 96 -4.65 -2.81 -12.63
N LEU A 97 -3.46 -2.48 -12.14
CA LEU A 97 -2.25 -3.24 -12.45
C LEU A 97 -2.30 -4.66 -11.90
N CYS A 98 -2.83 -4.82 -10.70
CA CYS A 98 -3.03 -6.14 -10.10
C CYS A 98 -4.00 -6.98 -10.94
N GLU A 99 -5.12 -6.38 -11.35
CA GLU A 99 -6.13 -7.04 -12.17
C GLU A 99 -5.53 -7.50 -13.51
N GLN A 100 -4.79 -6.62 -14.18
CA GLN A 100 -4.11 -6.97 -15.44
C GLN A 100 -3.13 -8.11 -15.25
N TYR A 101 -2.38 -8.11 -14.16
CA TYR A 101 -1.44 -9.17 -13.83
C TYR A 101 -2.17 -10.51 -13.62
N VAL A 102 -3.24 -10.52 -12.84
CA VAL A 102 -4.01 -11.74 -12.55
C VAL A 102 -4.63 -12.28 -13.84
N CYS A 103 -5.20 -11.42 -14.68
CA CYS A 103 -5.77 -11.83 -15.95
C CYS A 103 -4.71 -12.45 -16.87
N ALA A 104 -3.53 -11.86 -16.95
CA ALA A 104 -2.43 -12.39 -17.76
C ALA A 104 -1.95 -13.75 -17.25
N GLN A 105 -1.88 -13.94 -15.93
CA GLN A 105 -1.51 -15.22 -15.32
C GLN A 105 -2.51 -16.33 -15.61
N ASN A 106 -3.76 -15.99 -15.80
CA ASN A 106 -4.83 -16.95 -16.07
C ASN A 106 -5.22 -17.03 -17.57
N GLY A 107 -4.54 -16.26 -18.42
CA GLY A 107 -4.79 -16.26 -19.86
C GLY A 107 -6.17 -15.74 -20.24
N VAL A 108 -6.76 -14.85 -19.44
CA VAL A 108 -8.09 -14.29 -19.67
C VAL A 108 -8.00 -12.77 -19.83
N GLN A 109 -9.05 -12.17 -20.38
CA GLN A 109 -9.08 -10.72 -20.64
C GLN A 109 -9.83 -9.94 -19.56
N ALA A 110 -10.72 -10.59 -18.82
CA ALA A 110 -11.51 -9.96 -17.78
C ALA A 110 -11.39 -10.71 -16.47
N ILE A 111 -11.42 -9.96 -15.36
CA ILE A 111 -11.26 -10.55 -14.03
C ILE A 111 -12.40 -11.53 -13.70
N GLY A 112 -13.60 -11.30 -14.24
CA GLY A 112 -14.73 -12.21 -14.05
C GLY A 112 -14.54 -13.58 -14.68
N ASP A 113 -13.58 -13.72 -15.60
CA ASP A 113 -13.28 -14.99 -16.28
C ASP A 113 -12.20 -15.80 -15.55
N VAL A 114 -11.64 -15.28 -14.46
CA VAL A 114 -10.67 -16.01 -13.65
C VAL A 114 -11.39 -17.13 -12.89
N PRO A 115 -10.91 -18.40 -13.01
CA PRO A 115 -11.54 -19.50 -12.29
C PRO A 115 -11.44 -19.33 -10.78
N TRP A 116 -12.52 -19.69 -10.09
CA TRP A 116 -12.54 -19.77 -8.63
C TRP A 116 -11.89 -21.09 -8.19
N GLY A 117 -10.92 -20.99 -7.33
CA GLY A 117 -10.27 -22.19 -6.83
C GLY A 117 -8.90 -21.98 -6.26
#